data_803ec08df78d84d3bb4e2e73d5a99871
#
_entry.id   803ec08df78d84d3bb4e2e73d5a99871
#
_cell.length_a   1.000
_cell.length_b   1.000
_cell.length_c   1.000
_cell.angle_alpha   90.00
_cell.angle_beta   90.00
_cell.angle_gamma   90.00
#
_symmetry.space_group_name_H-M   'P 1'
#
loop_
_entity.id
_entity.type
_entity.pdbx_description
1 polymer ?
#
loop_
_entity_poly.entity_id
_entity_poly.type
_entity_poly.pdbx_seq_one_letter_code
_entity_poly.pdbx_strand_id
1 'polypeptide(L)'
;HLPLQSGSDAVLSLMKRRYRTQLFSDRLACIKEMMPAAFIGVDVIVGMRGETPEFFEESLAYLEGQPVTQLHVFSYSERSGTPALSIPLVVSPEEKKERSKALIDLSNRKLSSFYKEHEGEKRPVLWEHSCVDGKMYGFTDNYIRLEHEFCPDIALSGAITQATIGTEKEPGIAFCSLE
;
A
#
# COMPACT_ATOMS: atom_id res chain seq x y z
N HIS A 1 -3.28 -5.90 6.23
CA HIS A 1 -1.88 -5.76 5.84
C HIS A 1 -1.25 -7.14 5.61
N LEU A 2 -0.64 -7.35 4.44
CA LEU A 2 -0.14 -8.66 4.00
C LEU A 2 1.33 -8.57 3.56
N PRO A 3 2.27 -9.26 4.21
CA PRO A 3 3.68 -9.26 3.82
C PRO A 3 3.93 -10.25 2.68
N LEU A 4 3.98 -9.78 1.42
CA LEU A 4 4.33 -10.59 0.26
C LEU A 4 5.85 -10.75 0.11
N GLN A 5 6.59 -9.68 0.28
CA GLN A 5 8.03 -9.53 0.14
C GLN A 5 8.52 -9.44 -1.31
N SER A 6 8.07 -10.28 -2.24
CA SER A 6 8.38 -10.21 -3.68
C SER A 6 7.27 -10.87 -4.49
N GLY A 7 7.00 -10.34 -5.67
CA GLY A 7 6.12 -10.97 -6.67
C GLY A 7 6.82 -12.01 -7.55
N SER A 8 8.10 -12.31 -7.32
CA SER A 8 8.83 -13.37 -8.01
C SER A 8 9.05 -14.58 -7.09
N ASP A 9 8.63 -15.74 -7.53
CA ASP A 9 8.83 -17.01 -6.81
C ASP A 9 10.30 -17.38 -6.66
N ALA A 10 11.15 -16.96 -7.61
CA ALA A 10 12.59 -17.14 -7.53
C ALA A 10 13.17 -16.32 -6.35
N VAL A 11 12.78 -15.04 -6.23
CA VAL A 11 13.22 -14.16 -5.13
C VAL A 11 12.67 -14.65 -3.80
N LEU A 12 11.41 -15.07 -3.73
CA LEU A 12 10.83 -15.68 -2.53
C LEU A 12 11.62 -16.91 -2.07
N SER A 13 12.10 -17.71 -3.01
CA SER A 13 12.98 -18.87 -2.71
C SER A 13 14.33 -18.44 -2.15
N LEU A 14 14.96 -17.40 -2.70
CA LEU A 14 16.20 -16.82 -2.19
C LEU A 14 16.03 -16.29 -0.76
N MET A 15 14.87 -15.70 -0.47
CA MET A 15 14.47 -15.24 0.87
C MET A 15 14.08 -16.38 1.82
N LYS A 16 14.11 -17.64 1.35
CA LYS A 16 13.66 -18.85 2.08
C LYS A 16 12.22 -18.74 2.58
N ARG A 17 11.35 -18.08 1.80
CA ARG A 17 9.91 -18.04 2.11
C ARG A 17 9.28 -19.40 1.80
N ARG A 18 8.33 -19.83 2.65
CA ARG A 18 7.66 -21.14 2.54
C ARG A 18 6.40 -21.09 1.67
N TYR A 19 6.09 -19.91 1.11
CA TYR A 19 4.95 -19.67 0.22
C TYR A 19 5.42 -19.19 -1.15
N ARG A 20 4.49 -19.19 -2.10
CA ARG A 20 4.64 -18.71 -3.46
C ARG A 20 3.56 -17.65 -3.76
N THR A 21 3.75 -16.97 -4.88
CA THR A 21 2.82 -15.94 -5.38
C THR A 21 1.40 -16.46 -5.53
N GLN A 22 1.21 -17.72 -5.94
CA GLN A 22 -0.12 -18.33 -6.08
C GLN A 22 -0.89 -18.34 -4.75
N LEU A 23 -0.26 -18.74 -3.64
CA LEU A 23 -0.92 -18.72 -2.34
C LEU A 23 -1.35 -17.30 -1.95
N PHE A 24 -0.54 -16.30 -2.27
CA PHE A 24 -0.87 -14.91 -2.01
C PHE A 24 -2.07 -14.46 -2.83
N SER A 25 -2.12 -14.78 -4.14
CA SER A 25 -3.26 -14.50 -5.01
C SER A 25 -4.55 -15.17 -4.49
N ASP A 26 -4.50 -16.43 -4.08
CA ASP A 26 -5.65 -17.15 -3.53
C ASP A 26 -6.19 -16.46 -2.27
N ARG A 27 -5.30 -15.98 -1.39
CA ARG A 27 -5.69 -15.23 -0.18
C ARG A 27 -6.29 -13.87 -0.51
N LEU A 28 -5.75 -13.15 -1.50
CA LEU A 28 -6.33 -11.89 -1.96
C LEU A 28 -7.73 -12.10 -2.52
N ALA A 29 -7.93 -13.13 -3.36
CA ALA A 29 -9.24 -13.45 -3.92
C ALA A 29 -10.28 -13.72 -2.81
N CYS A 30 -9.92 -14.53 -1.82
CA CYS A 30 -10.77 -14.82 -0.67
C CYS A 30 -11.11 -13.54 0.14
N ILE A 31 -10.13 -12.65 0.37
CA ILE A 31 -10.37 -11.39 1.08
C ILE A 31 -11.32 -10.49 0.28
N LYS A 32 -11.10 -10.35 -1.03
CA LYS A 32 -11.94 -9.50 -1.88
C LYS A 32 -13.36 -10.06 -2.07
N GLU A 33 -13.52 -11.37 -2.04
CA GLU A 33 -14.84 -12.01 -2.04
C GLU A 33 -15.62 -11.70 -0.75
N MET A 34 -14.96 -11.79 0.41
CA MET A 34 -15.60 -11.57 1.71
C MET A 34 -15.74 -10.08 2.05
N MET A 35 -14.80 -9.26 1.63
CA MET A 35 -14.70 -7.83 1.94
C MET A 35 -14.29 -7.04 0.68
N PRO A 36 -15.21 -6.79 -0.27
CA PRO A 36 -14.89 -6.15 -1.56
C PRO A 36 -14.22 -4.78 -1.41
N ALA A 37 -14.66 -3.99 -0.45
CA ALA A 37 -14.15 -2.64 -0.17
C ALA A 37 -12.91 -2.62 0.75
N ALA A 38 -12.30 -3.78 1.08
CA ALA A 38 -11.14 -3.81 1.96
C ALA A 38 -9.94 -3.11 1.34
N PHE A 39 -9.31 -2.20 2.11
CA PHE A 39 -7.98 -1.68 1.83
C PHE A 39 -6.94 -2.78 2.06
N ILE A 40 -6.09 -3.06 1.07
CA ILE A 40 -5.06 -4.10 1.17
C ILE A 40 -3.68 -3.46 0.97
N GLY A 41 -2.96 -3.29 2.07
CA GLY A 41 -1.55 -2.88 2.08
C GLY A 41 -0.62 -4.09 2.02
N VAL A 42 0.46 -4.00 1.24
CA VAL A 42 1.39 -5.11 0.98
C VAL A 42 2.84 -4.68 1.15
N ASP A 43 3.60 -5.41 1.96
CA ASP A 43 5.06 -5.19 2.07
C ASP A 43 5.79 -5.86 0.92
N VAL A 44 6.68 -5.09 0.29
CA VAL A 44 7.56 -5.55 -0.79
C VAL A 44 8.99 -5.10 -0.53
N ILE A 45 9.95 -5.98 -0.72
CA ILE A 45 11.38 -5.70 -0.60
C ILE A 45 12.01 -5.75 -1.99
N VAL A 46 12.78 -4.74 -2.36
CA VAL A 46 13.52 -4.68 -3.62
C VAL A 46 15.02 -4.74 -3.39
N GLY A 47 15.74 -5.27 -4.36
CA GLY A 47 17.19 -5.30 -4.37
C GLY A 47 17.79 -6.36 -3.44
N MET A 48 17.05 -7.43 -3.19
CA MET A 48 17.59 -8.64 -2.56
C MET A 48 18.78 -9.16 -3.38
N ARG A 49 19.80 -9.68 -2.72
CA ARG A 49 20.87 -10.41 -3.43
C ARG A 49 20.27 -11.52 -4.27
N GLY A 50 20.69 -11.64 -5.54
CA GLY A 50 20.16 -12.58 -6.49
C GLY A 50 18.89 -12.14 -7.23
N GLU A 51 18.35 -10.96 -6.94
CA GLU A 51 17.25 -10.38 -7.70
C GLU A 51 17.77 -9.81 -9.03
N THR A 52 17.63 -10.60 -10.10
CA THR A 52 17.99 -10.15 -11.45
C THR A 52 16.99 -9.12 -11.98
N PRO A 53 17.30 -8.39 -13.07
CA PRO A 53 16.32 -7.51 -13.73
C PRO A 53 15.04 -8.25 -14.12
N GLU A 54 15.14 -9.46 -14.65
CA GLU A 54 14.00 -10.28 -15.06
C GLU A 54 13.12 -10.67 -13.88
N PHE A 55 13.70 -11.00 -12.72
CA PHE A 55 12.93 -11.30 -11.50
C PHE A 55 12.24 -10.05 -10.93
N PHE A 56 12.86 -8.88 -11.08
CA PHE A 56 12.21 -7.64 -10.70
C PHE A 56 11.03 -7.31 -11.63
N GLU A 57 11.19 -7.47 -12.95
CA GLU A 57 10.11 -7.26 -13.92
C GLU A 57 8.95 -8.25 -13.69
N GLU A 58 9.24 -9.52 -13.40
CA GLU A 58 8.24 -10.52 -12.99
C GLU A 58 7.47 -10.04 -11.75
N SER A 59 8.19 -9.55 -10.73
CA SER A 59 7.59 -9.05 -9.49
C SER A 59 6.70 -7.82 -9.75
N LEU A 60 7.15 -6.88 -10.56
CA LEU A 60 6.41 -5.68 -10.93
C LEU A 60 5.12 -6.03 -11.68
N ALA A 61 5.22 -6.88 -12.72
CA ALA A 61 4.06 -7.32 -13.49
C ALA A 61 3.06 -8.12 -12.64
N TYR A 62 3.55 -8.98 -11.75
CA TYR A 62 2.69 -9.70 -10.82
C TYR A 62 1.90 -8.74 -9.92
N LEU A 63 2.59 -7.77 -9.28
CA LEU A 63 1.97 -6.80 -8.38
C LEU A 63 0.99 -5.88 -9.10
N GLU A 64 1.26 -5.53 -10.35
CA GLU A 64 0.35 -4.72 -11.17
C GLU A 64 -0.99 -5.44 -11.39
N GLY A 65 -0.98 -6.75 -11.62
CA GLY A 65 -2.17 -7.58 -11.79
C GLY A 65 -2.95 -7.92 -10.51
N GLN A 66 -2.39 -7.65 -9.31
CA GLN A 66 -3.07 -8.02 -8.05
C GLN A 66 -4.03 -6.92 -7.56
N PRO A 67 -5.18 -7.30 -6.94
CA PRO A 67 -6.15 -6.36 -6.37
C PRO A 67 -5.71 -5.81 -5.01
N VAL A 68 -4.50 -5.28 -4.94
CA VAL A 68 -3.93 -4.61 -3.77
C VAL A 68 -4.10 -3.11 -3.88
N THR A 69 -4.20 -2.42 -2.75
CA THR A 69 -4.45 -0.97 -2.69
C THR A 69 -3.15 -0.18 -2.59
N GLN A 70 -2.22 -0.62 -1.77
CA GLN A 70 -0.97 0.11 -1.51
C GLN A 70 0.19 -0.84 -1.31
N LEU A 71 1.38 -0.45 -1.81
CA LEU A 71 2.62 -1.15 -1.56
C LEU A 71 3.48 -0.36 -0.57
N HIS A 72 3.95 -1.04 0.46
CA HIS A 72 5.00 -0.55 1.35
C HIS A 72 6.33 -1.08 0.84
N VAL A 73 7.09 -0.23 0.19
CA VAL A 73 8.31 -0.60 -0.53
C VAL A 73 9.54 -0.40 0.36
N PHE A 74 10.30 -1.46 0.58
CA PHE A 74 11.53 -1.46 1.36
C PHE A 74 12.72 -1.82 0.48
N SER A 75 13.79 -1.03 0.53
CA SER A 75 15.08 -1.43 -0.04
C SER A 75 15.75 -2.46 0.85
N TYR A 76 16.21 -3.55 0.24
CA TYR A 76 16.95 -4.58 0.96
C TYR A 76 18.22 -4.02 1.60
N SER A 77 18.36 -4.25 2.90
CA SER A 77 19.54 -3.92 3.68
C SER A 77 20.26 -5.18 4.13
N GLU A 78 21.55 -5.26 3.84
CA GLU A 78 22.41 -6.38 4.25
C GLU A 78 22.62 -6.38 5.75
N ARG A 79 22.60 -7.57 6.35
CA ARG A 79 22.89 -7.76 7.77
C ARG A 79 24.01 -8.77 7.91
N SER A 80 25.02 -8.42 8.69
CA SER A 80 26.16 -9.31 8.99
C SER A 80 25.68 -10.64 9.57
N GLY A 81 26.37 -11.73 9.18
CA GLY A 81 26.07 -13.08 9.67
C GLY A 81 24.84 -13.75 9.05
N THR A 82 24.18 -13.13 8.06
CA THR A 82 23.04 -13.77 7.39
C THR A 82 23.46 -14.62 6.20
N PRO A 83 22.79 -15.77 5.94
CA PRO A 83 23.06 -16.61 4.76
C PRO A 83 22.88 -15.87 3.44
N ALA A 84 22.08 -14.80 3.40
CA ALA A 84 21.86 -14.00 2.21
C ALA A 84 23.14 -13.39 1.64
N LEU A 85 24.14 -13.13 2.49
CA LEU A 85 25.43 -12.59 2.04
C LEU A 85 26.25 -13.55 1.17
N SER A 86 25.94 -14.86 1.18
CA SER A 86 26.57 -15.84 0.28
C SER A 86 26.02 -15.84 -1.14
N ILE A 87 24.91 -15.14 -1.39
CA ILE A 87 24.35 -15.00 -2.73
C ILE A 87 25.22 -14.03 -3.54
N PRO A 88 25.80 -14.47 -4.69
CA PRO A 88 26.87 -13.71 -5.34
C PRO A 88 26.42 -12.41 -6.02
N LEU A 89 25.20 -12.37 -6.59
CA LEU A 89 24.69 -11.21 -7.29
C LEU A 89 24.25 -10.14 -6.29
N VAL A 90 24.88 -8.98 -6.35
CA VAL A 90 24.57 -7.82 -5.52
C VAL A 90 23.89 -6.77 -6.40
N VAL A 91 22.72 -6.32 -6.01
CA VAL A 91 22.01 -5.22 -6.69
C VAL A 91 22.63 -3.89 -6.24
N SER A 92 23.00 -3.04 -7.18
CA SER A 92 23.60 -1.73 -6.89
C SER A 92 22.62 -0.79 -6.16
N PRO A 93 23.13 0.20 -5.42
CA PRO A 93 22.27 1.22 -4.80
C PRO A 93 21.41 1.99 -5.81
N GLU A 94 21.95 2.25 -7.00
CA GLU A 94 21.27 2.94 -8.09
C GLU A 94 20.08 2.11 -8.60
N GLU A 95 20.30 0.83 -8.89
CA GLU A 95 19.24 -0.10 -9.30
C GLU A 95 18.17 -0.26 -8.21
N LYS A 96 18.57 -0.36 -6.93
CA LYS A 96 17.60 -0.40 -5.81
C LYS A 96 16.71 0.84 -5.79
N LYS A 97 17.29 2.02 -6.03
CA LYS A 97 16.56 3.28 -6.09
C LYS A 97 15.58 3.31 -7.25
N GLU A 98 15.98 2.87 -8.44
CA GLU A 98 15.13 2.80 -9.63
C GLU A 98 13.97 1.82 -9.43
N ARG A 99 14.25 0.61 -8.91
CA ARG A 99 13.25 -0.41 -8.61
C ARG A 99 12.27 0.07 -7.53
N SER A 100 12.78 0.71 -6.47
CA SER A 100 11.92 1.30 -5.42
C SER A 100 10.99 2.35 -6.01
N LYS A 101 11.51 3.24 -6.88
CA LYS A 101 10.71 4.26 -7.54
C LYS A 101 9.59 3.65 -8.38
N ALA A 102 9.90 2.64 -9.21
CA ALA A 102 8.91 1.97 -10.05
C ALA A 102 7.75 1.37 -9.23
N LEU A 103 8.07 0.72 -8.08
CA LEU A 103 7.04 0.17 -7.18
C LEU A 103 6.26 1.25 -6.43
N ILE A 104 6.89 2.37 -6.05
CA ILE A 104 6.20 3.51 -5.42
C ILE A 104 5.24 4.14 -6.42
N ASP A 105 5.65 4.32 -7.67
CA ASP A 105 4.80 4.85 -8.75
C ASP A 105 3.60 3.90 -9.00
N LEU A 106 3.82 2.58 -9.00
CA LEU A 106 2.74 1.60 -9.06
C LEU A 106 1.80 1.71 -7.85
N SER A 107 2.36 1.82 -6.64
CA SER A 107 1.60 1.98 -5.40
C SER A 107 0.68 3.21 -5.45
N ASN A 108 1.21 4.35 -5.90
CA ASN A 108 0.43 5.59 -6.02
C ASN A 108 -0.73 5.43 -7.03
N ARG A 109 -0.50 4.80 -8.19
CA ARG A 109 -1.57 4.53 -9.17
C ARG A 109 -2.68 3.65 -8.57
N LYS A 110 -2.30 2.58 -7.86
CA LYS A 110 -3.27 1.67 -7.22
C LYS A 110 -4.05 2.37 -6.11
N LEU A 111 -3.38 3.19 -5.30
CA LEU A 111 -4.01 3.95 -4.24
C LEU A 111 -5.03 4.94 -4.82
N SER A 112 -4.67 5.72 -5.83
CA SER A 112 -5.59 6.65 -6.50
C SER A 112 -6.76 5.92 -7.16
N SER A 113 -6.54 4.73 -7.74
CA SER A 113 -7.64 3.91 -8.27
C SER A 113 -8.63 3.50 -7.17
N PHE A 114 -8.12 3.09 -6.00
CA PHE A 114 -8.95 2.72 -4.85
C PHE A 114 -9.79 3.91 -4.34
N TYR A 115 -9.20 5.11 -4.25
CA TYR A 115 -9.92 6.32 -3.87
C TYR A 115 -11.03 6.65 -4.87
N LYS A 116 -10.73 6.57 -6.16
CA LYS A 116 -11.69 6.82 -7.24
C LYS A 116 -12.85 5.81 -7.25
N GLU A 117 -12.58 4.54 -6.95
CA GLU A 117 -13.63 3.50 -6.85
C GLU A 117 -14.65 3.79 -5.76
N HIS A 118 -14.26 4.50 -4.69
CA HIS A 118 -15.10 4.81 -3.54
C HIS A 118 -15.61 6.25 -3.50
N GLU A 119 -15.30 7.06 -4.51
CA GLU A 119 -15.81 8.43 -4.61
C GLU A 119 -17.34 8.45 -4.64
N GLY A 120 -17.93 9.32 -3.85
CA GLY A 120 -19.39 9.43 -3.68
C GLY A 120 -20.00 8.46 -2.67
N GLU A 121 -19.24 7.51 -2.14
CA GLU A 121 -19.74 6.62 -1.10
C GLU A 121 -19.85 7.34 0.25
N LYS A 122 -20.90 6.99 1.00
CA LYS A 122 -21.08 7.41 2.40
C LYS A 122 -20.48 6.38 3.32
N ARG A 123 -19.57 6.84 4.20
CA ARG A 123 -18.90 5.96 5.15
C ARG A 123 -18.75 6.59 6.54
N PRO A 124 -18.70 5.77 7.60
CA PRO A 124 -18.31 6.26 8.91
C PRO A 124 -16.83 6.67 8.89
N VAL A 125 -16.52 7.82 9.49
CA VAL A 125 -15.18 8.40 9.55
C VAL A 125 -14.81 8.62 11.01
N LEU A 126 -13.69 8.05 11.43
CA LEU A 126 -13.05 8.36 12.70
C LEU A 126 -12.11 9.55 12.50
N TRP A 127 -12.40 10.67 13.16
CA TRP A 127 -11.62 11.89 13.06
C TRP A 127 -10.44 11.90 14.03
N GLU A 128 -9.28 12.33 13.54
CA GLU A 128 -8.08 12.53 14.36
C GLU A 128 -8.28 13.67 15.36
N HIS A 129 -7.50 13.66 16.46
CA HIS A 129 -7.59 14.70 17.48
C HIS A 129 -6.91 16.01 17.07
N SER A 130 -6.01 15.97 16.09
CA SER A 130 -5.21 17.12 15.67
C SER A 130 -5.89 17.90 14.54
N CYS A 131 -5.84 19.24 14.69
CA CYS A 131 -6.10 20.17 13.59
C CYS A 131 -4.74 20.68 13.08
N VAL A 132 -4.49 20.57 11.79
CA VAL A 132 -3.24 21.01 11.14
C VAL A 132 -3.61 22.02 10.06
N ASP A 133 -3.07 23.22 10.14
CA ASP A 133 -3.29 24.31 9.16
C ASP A 133 -4.79 24.58 8.87
N GLY A 134 -5.62 24.55 9.93
CA GLY A 134 -7.06 24.77 9.82
C GLY A 134 -7.83 23.60 9.22
N LYS A 135 -7.26 22.39 9.20
CA LYS A 135 -7.86 21.18 8.64
C LYS A 135 -7.89 20.05 9.64
N MET A 136 -8.95 19.27 9.57
CA MET A 136 -9.15 18.03 10.30
C MET A 136 -8.97 16.85 9.32
N TYR A 137 -8.38 15.78 9.82
CA TYR A 137 -8.22 14.54 9.07
C TYR A 137 -8.94 13.40 9.78
N GLY A 138 -9.41 12.43 9.00
CA GLY A 138 -10.04 11.25 9.55
C GLY A 138 -9.90 10.06 8.60
N PHE A 139 -10.15 8.86 9.11
CA PHE A 139 -10.13 7.64 8.31
C PHE A 139 -11.50 7.01 8.26
N THR A 140 -11.90 6.57 7.07
CA THR A 140 -13.08 5.74 6.89
C THR A 140 -12.84 4.32 7.42
N ASP A 141 -13.90 3.54 7.57
CA ASP A 141 -13.84 2.12 7.96
C ASP A 141 -13.05 1.23 6.98
N ASN A 142 -12.92 1.66 5.71
CA ASN A 142 -12.07 1.02 4.70
C ASN A 142 -10.75 1.77 4.45
N TYR A 143 -10.30 2.56 5.40
CA TYR A 143 -8.97 3.17 5.47
C TYR A 143 -8.68 4.27 4.43
N ILE A 144 -9.71 4.93 3.87
CA ILE A 144 -9.56 6.15 3.07
C ILE A 144 -9.36 7.33 4.01
N ARG A 145 -8.30 8.11 3.81
CA ARG A 145 -8.02 9.32 4.58
C ARG A 145 -8.76 10.50 3.96
N LEU A 146 -9.55 11.18 4.80
CA LEU A 146 -10.35 12.34 4.41
C LEU A 146 -9.80 13.61 5.04
N GLU A 147 -9.95 14.72 4.32
CA GLU A 147 -9.66 16.09 4.77
C GLU A 147 -10.97 16.89 4.83
N HIS A 148 -11.18 17.61 5.93
CA HIS A 148 -12.28 18.54 6.12
C HIS A 148 -11.76 19.84 6.73
N GLU A 149 -12.32 20.99 6.33
CA GLU A 149 -12.00 22.27 6.96
C GLU A 149 -12.41 22.24 8.45
N PHE A 150 -11.54 22.78 9.31
CA PHE A 150 -11.86 22.89 10.72
C PHE A 150 -13.06 23.83 10.93
N CYS A 151 -14.10 23.32 11.57
CA CYS A 151 -15.26 24.11 11.96
C CYS A 151 -15.39 24.05 13.48
N PRO A 152 -15.26 25.20 14.20
CA PRO A 152 -15.37 25.24 15.67
C PRO A 152 -16.73 24.79 16.19
N ASP A 153 -17.79 24.94 15.38
CA ASP A 153 -19.15 24.57 15.73
C ASP A 153 -19.41 23.05 15.64
N ILE A 154 -18.48 22.29 15.06
CA ILE A 154 -18.61 20.85 14.88
C ILE A 154 -17.50 20.13 15.66
N ALA A 155 -17.86 19.41 16.71
CA ALA A 155 -16.92 18.67 17.54
C ALA A 155 -16.50 17.36 16.85
N LEU A 156 -15.56 17.44 15.88
CA LEU A 156 -15.06 16.25 15.15
C LEU A 156 -13.97 15.49 15.91
N SER A 157 -13.16 16.14 16.74
CA SER A 157 -11.99 15.53 17.40
C SER A 157 -12.35 14.23 18.15
N GLY A 158 -11.82 13.09 17.66
CA GLY A 158 -12.09 11.76 18.22
C GLY A 158 -13.51 11.24 17.98
N ALA A 159 -14.36 11.99 17.26
CA ALA A 159 -15.72 11.56 16.95
C ALA A 159 -15.76 10.62 15.73
N ILE A 160 -16.85 9.84 15.66
CA ILE A 160 -17.21 9.09 14.47
C ILE A 160 -18.45 9.73 13.87
N THR A 161 -18.35 10.20 12.61
CA THR A 161 -19.47 10.79 11.88
C THR A 161 -19.63 10.14 10.52
N GLN A 162 -20.78 10.34 9.88
CA GLN A 162 -20.95 9.97 8.47
C GLN A 162 -20.40 11.08 7.57
N ALA A 163 -19.68 10.70 6.54
CA ALA A 163 -19.22 11.61 5.50
C ALA A 163 -19.28 10.97 4.13
N THR A 164 -19.52 11.79 3.12
CA THR A 164 -19.44 11.39 1.72
C THR A 164 -18.01 11.63 1.23
N ILE A 165 -17.37 10.58 0.69
CA ILE A 165 -16.03 10.64 0.10
C ILE A 165 -16.09 11.50 -1.16
N GLY A 166 -15.29 12.54 -1.21
CA GLY A 166 -15.12 13.39 -2.38
C GLY A 166 -13.96 12.96 -3.26
N THR A 167 -13.58 13.84 -4.19
CA THR A 167 -12.44 13.61 -5.08
C THR A 167 -11.12 13.56 -4.32
N GLU A 168 -10.21 12.72 -4.79
CA GLU A 168 -8.82 12.71 -4.30
C GLU A 168 -8.15 14.05 -4.59
N LYS A 169 -7.58 14.69 -3.56
CA LYS A 169 -6.87 15.96 -3.63
C LYS A 169 -5.40 15.75 -4.03
N GLU A 170 -4.80 14.79 -3.37
CA GLU A 170 -3.42 14.34 -3.57
C GLU A 170 -3.34 12.85 -3.22
N PRO A 171 -2.31 12.10 -3.65
CA PRO A 171 -2.26 10.68 -3.39
C PRO A 171 -2.45 10.32 -1.93
N GLY A 172 -3.55 9.63 -1.64
CA GLY A 172 -3.90 9.16 -0.30
C GLY A 172 -4.66 10.15 0.59
N ILE A 173 -5.18 11.26 0.06
CA ILE A 173 -6.07 12.19 0.77
C ILE A 173 -7.21 12.63 -0.16
N ALA A 174 -8.46 12.48 0.28
CA ALA A 174 -9.62 12.98 -0.43
C ALA A 174 -10.36 14.07 0.36
N PHE A 175 -11.06 14.93 -0.36
CA PHE A 175 -12.05 15.82 0.26
C PHE A 175 -13.24 15.02 0.78
N CYS A 176 -14.06 15.64 1.65
CA CYS A 176 -15.33 15.07 2.04
C CYS A 176 -16.36 16.16 2.34
N SER A 177 -17.63 15.75 2.35
CA SER A 177 -18.73 16.52 2.90
C SER A 177 -19.33 15.79 4.11
N LEU A 178 -19.53 16.51 5.21
CA LEU A 178 -20.24 16.01 6.40
C LEU A 178 -21.76 16.05 6.15
N GLU A 179 -22.48 15.18 6.83
CA GLU A 179 -23.95 15.16 6.85
C GLU A 179 -24.52 15.79 8.11
#